data_3e846be287faba4120bfe234372e702b
#
_entry.id   3e846be287faba4120bfe234372e702b
#
_cell.length_a   1.000
_cell.length_b   1.000
_cell.length_c   1.000
_cell.angle_alpha   90.00
_cell.angle_beta   90.00
_cell.angle_gamma   90.00
#
_symmetry.space_group_name_H-M   'P 1'
#
loop_
_entity.id
_entity.type
_entity.pdbx_description
1 polymer ?
#
loop_
_entity_poly.entity_id
_entity_poly.type
_entity_poly.pdbx_seq_one_letter_code
_entity_poly.pdbx_strand_id
1 'polypeptide(L)'
;MYYASAFEIANAVKNIKDKGKRVIAYGQNFGNNAFLISSQANEIILNKYGQVSSFGFSRKREYVKDLYENIKLNQHVFIAGEWKTGPENFTRNTMSEEDKTQWNEFASPLWKKMTDFMESGRNLDTGTIQNYGDSFWELAL
;
A
#
# COMPACT_ATOMS: atom_id res chain seq x y z
N MET A 1 1.20 10.51 -5.00
CA MET A 1 0.65 11.19 -3.79
C MET A 1 1.10 10.39 -2.58
N TYR A 2 1.60 11.04 -1.53
CA TYR A 2 1.99 10.39 -0.28
C TYR A 2 0.76 10.02 0.56
N TYR A 3 0.83 8.96 1.35
CA TYR A 3 -0.31 8.49 2.16
C TYR A 3 -0.78 9.53 3.18
N ALA A 4 0.13 10.29 3.78
CA ALA A 4 -0.23 11.38 4.69
C ALA A 4 -1.16 12.41 4.02
N SER A 5 -0.78 12.89 2.85
CA SER A 5 -1.63 13.82 2.07
C SER A 5 -2.97 13.21 1.66
N ALA A 6 -3.00 11.90 1.38
CA ALA A 6 -4.25 11.22 1.08
C ALA A 6 -5.19 11.19 2.30
N PHE A 7 -4.66 10.96 3.51
CA PHE A 7 -5.45 11.03 4.74
C PHE A 7 -5.95 12.46 5.04
N GLU A 8 -5.13 13.48 4.81
CA GLU A 8 -5.57 14.87 4.99
C GLU A 8 -6.72 15.23 4.05
N ILE A 9 -6.62 14.85 2.77
CA ILE A 9 -7.70 15.08 1.80
C ILE A 9 -8.95 14.27 2.17
N ALA A 10 -8.79 13.01 2.58
CA ALA A 10 -9.90 12.16 3.01
C ALA A 10 -10.63 12.75 4.23
N ASN A 11 -9.88 13.26 5.22
CA ASN A 11 -10.46 13.97 6.35
C ASN A 11 -11.18 15.27 5.94
N ALA A 12 -10.64 16.01 4.97
CA ALA A 12 -11.32 17.20 4.45
C ALA A 12 -12.65 16.82 3.76
N VAL A 13 -12.67 15.74 2.96
CA VAL A 13 -13.89 15.21 2.34
C VAL A 13 -14.91 14.82 3.42
N LYS A 14 -14.48 14.10 4.45
CA LYS A 14 -15.32 13.73 5.60
C LYS A 14 -15.90 14.96 6.28
N ASN A 15 -15.09 15.97 6.57
CA ASN A 15 -15.53 17.21 7.20
C ASN A 15 -16.56 17.97 6.36
N ILE A 16 -16.44 17.97 5.04
CA ILE A 16 -17.41 18.60 4.12
C ILE A 16 -18.72 17.84 4.20
N LYS A 17 -18.70 16.51 4.17
CA LYS A 17 -19.86 15.64 4.32
C LYS A 17 -20.55 15.86 5.67
N ASP A 18 -19.79 15.90 6.78
CA ASP A 18 -20.30 16.07 8.13
C ASP A 18 -20.98 17.46 8.32
N LYS A 19 -20.60 18.45 7.51
CA LYS A 19 -21.29 19.77 7.42
C LYS A 19 -22.55 19.75 6.55
N GLY A 20 -23.06 18.58 6.18
CA GLY A 20 -24.29 18.40 5.41
C GLY A 20 -24.15 18.65 3.91
N LYS A 21 -22.93 18.79 3.38
CA LYS A 21 -22.71 18.92 1.93
C LYS A 21 -22.65 17.54 1.29
N ARG A 22 -23.35 17.37 0.18
CA ARG A 22 -23.26 16.15 -0.63
C ARG A 22 -21.93 16.13 -1.39
N VAL A 23 -21.14 15.09 -1.19
CA VAL A 23 -19.86 14.85 -1.88
C VAL A 23 -19.99 13.62 -2.76
N ILE A 24 -19.68 13.74 -4.03
CA ILE A 24 -19.68 12.64 -5.00
C ILE A 24 -18.26 12.48 -5.52
N ALA A 25 -17.73 11.28 -5.43
CA ALA A 25 -16.45 10.90 -6.03
C ALA A 25 -16.70 10.17 -7.36
N TYR A 26 -16.13 10.67 -8.44
CA TYR A 26 -16.18 10.02 -9.74
C TYR A 26 -14.78 9.66 -10.21
N GLY A 27 -14.61 8.47 -10.78
CA GLY A 27 -13.32 8.03 -11.30
C GLY A 27 -13.42 6.82 -12.20
N GLN A 28 -12.32 6.59 -12.94
CA GLN A 28 -12.12 5.39 -13.75
C GLN A 28 -11.34 4.32 -12.99
N ASN A 29 -10.36 4.75 -12.17
CA ASN A 29 -9.52 3.85 -11.40
C ASN A 29 -9.37 4.37 -9.97
N PHE A 30 -9.65 3.52 -9.00
CA PHE A 30 -9.46 3.81 -7.59
C PHE A 30 -8.39 2.87 -7.02
N GLY A 31 -7.12 3.30 -7.03
CA GLY A 31 -6.06 2.66 -6.26
C GLY A 31 -6.14 3.05 -4.78
N ASN A 32 -5.23 2.54 -3.94
CA ASN A 32 -5.25 2.71 -2.48
C ASN A 32 -5.57 4.14 -2.02
N ASN A 33 -4.82 5.14 -2.52
CA ASN A 33 -5.02 6.54 -2.11
C ASN A 33 -6.34 7.13 -2.63
N ALA A 34 -6.69 6.84 -3.88
CA ALA A 34 -7.92 7.33 -4.47
C ALA A 34 -9.15 6.73 -3.77
N PHE A 35 -9.10 5.44 -3.44
CA PHE A 35 -10.16 4.77 -2.71
C PHE A 35 -10.25 5.26 -1.26
N LEU A 36 -9.11 5.49 -0.58
CA LEU A 36 -9.08 6.10 0.75
C LEU A 36 -9.82 7.44 0.79
N ILE A 37 -9.57 8.31 -0.19
CA ILE A 37 -10.20 9.62 -0.29
C ILE A 37 -11.70 9.47 -0.61
N SER A 38 -12.02 8.70 -1.64
CA SER A 38 -13.39 8.55 -2.12
C SER A 38 -14.29 7.80 -1.14
N SER A 39 -13.73 6.94 -0.30
CA SER A 39 -14.49 6.21 0.73
C SER A 39 -15.24 7.11 1.70
N GLN A 40 -14.77 8.35 1.89
CA GLN A 40 -15.40 9.33 2.77
C GLN A 40 -16.54 10.12 2.08
N ALA A 41 -16.69 10.02 0.76
CA ALA A 41 -17.77 10.68 0.03
C ALA A 41 -19.15 10.02 0.33
N ASN A 42 -20.22 10.74 0.04
CA ASN A 42 -21.58 10.18 0.13
C ASN A 42 -21.77 9.07 -0.93
N GLU A 43 -21.22 9.28 -2.12
CA GLU A 43 -21.40 8.40 -3.25
C GLU A 43 -20.09 8.24 -4.02
N ILE A 44 -19.82 7.03 -4.48
CA ILE A 44 -18.69 6.72 -5.38
C ILE A 44 -19.29 6.23 -6.69
N ILE A 45 -18.94 6.91 -7.77
CA ILE A 45 -19.36 6.55 -9.12
C ILE A 45 -18.12 6.05 -9.87
N LEU A 46 -18.09 4.75 -10.13
CA LEU A 46 -17.06 4.13 -10.98
C LEU A 46 -17.54 4.12 -12.43
N ASN A 47 -16.64 4.52 -13.34
CA ASN A 47 -16.91 4.36 -14.76
C ASN A 47 -17.13 2.86 -15.09
N LYS A 48 -18.02 2.57 -16.03
CA LYS A 48 -18.39 1.18 -16.37
C LYS A 48 -17.21 0.30 -16.85
N TYR A 49 -16.14 0.93 -17.32
CA TYR A 49 -14.89 0.26 -17.72
C TYR A 49 -13.77 0.47 -16.70
N GLY A 50 -14.10 1.02 -15.55
CA GLY A 50 -13.16 1.32 -14.49
C GLY A 50 -12.95 0.16 -13.54
N GLN A 51 -11.96 0.31 -12.67
CA GLN A 51 -11.62 -0.69 -11.66
C GLN A 51 -11.29 -0.07 -10.31
N VAL A 52 -11.48 -0.86 -9.27
CA VAL A 52 -10.95 -0.58 -7.93
C VAL A 52 -9.76 -1.52 -7.71
N SER A 53 -8.58 -0.96 -7.42
CA SER A 53 -7.34 -1.70 -7.22
C SER A 53 -6.71 -1.35 -5.86
N SER A 54 -7.47 -1.58 -4.79
CA SER A 54 -7.05 -1.34 -3.40
C SER A 54 -6.78 -2.67 -2.71
N PHE A 55 -5.61 -3.26 -2.98
CA PHE A 55 -5.28 -4.65 -2.61
C PHE A 55 -4.14 -4.76 -1.60
N GLY A 56 -3.70 -3.66 -1.00
CA GLY A 56 -2.61 -3.67 -0.05
C GLY A 56 -1.32 -3.03 -0.58
N PHE A 57 -0.21 -3.36 0.05
CA PHE A 57 1.12 -2.89 -0.33
C PHE A 57 1.97 -4.06 -0.78
N SER A 58 2.66 -3.86 -1.89
CA SER A 58 3.69 -4.78 -2.35
C SER A 58 5.03 -4.06 -2.51
N ARG A 59 6.12 -4.78 -2.28
CA ARG A 59 7.47 -4.30 -2.52
C ARG A 59 8.23 -5.34 -3.33
N LYS A 60 8.71 -4.93 -4.49
CA LYS A 60 9.65 -5.72 -5.28
C LYS A 60 11.07 -5.21 -5.00
N ARG A 61 12.00 -6.11 -4.77
CA ARG A 61 13.43 -5.82 -4.62
C ARG A 61 14.22 -6.73 -5.54
N GLU A 62 15.16 -6.15 -6.27
CA GLU A 62 16.04 -6.91 -7.16
C GLU A 62 17.36 -7.16 -6.45
N TYR A 63 17.88 -8.38 -6.57
CA TYR A 63 19.14 -8.82 -5.99
C TYR A 63 20.12 -9.10 -7.11
N VAL A 64 21.30 -8.49 -7.06
CA VAL A 64 22.29 -8.51 -8.15
C VAL A 64 23.62 -9.13 -7.73
N LYS A 65 23.68 -9.81 -6.58
CA LYS A 65 24.89 -10.45 -6.07
C LYS A 65 25.51 -11.39 -7.11
N ASP A 66 24.74 -12.38 -7.60
CA ASP A 66 25.23 -13.36 -8.56
C ASP A 66 25.62 -12.71 -9.90
N LEU A 67 24.93 -11.66 -10.33
CA LEU A 67 25.31 -10.90 -11.50
C LEU A 67 26.72 -10.30 -11.33
N TYR A 68 26.98 -9.67 -10.19
CA TYR A 68 28.28 -9.06 -9.91
C TYR A 68 29.40 -10.10 -9.80
N GLU A 69 29.13 -11.23 -9.17
CA GLU A 69 30.09 -12.36 -9.13
C GLU A 69 30.43 -12.86 -10.55
N ASN A 70 29.42 -13.03 -11.42
CA ASN A 70 29.61 -13.48 -12.79
C ASN A 70 30.42 -12.53 -13.64
N ILE A 71 30.25 -11.23 -13.48
CA ILE A 71 31.05 -10.21 -14.19
C ILE A 71 32.35 -9.84 -13.45
N LYS A 72 32.69 -10.57 -12.37
CA LYS A 72 33.88 -10.37 -11.53
C LYS A 72 33.98 -8.96 -10.93
N LEU A 73 32.86 -8.36 -10.60
CA LEU A 73 32.79 -7.07 -9.94
C LEU A 73 32.68 -7.27 -8.44
N ASN A 74 33.70 -6.86 -7.68
CA ASN A 74 33.71 -6.95 -6.23
C ASN A 74 33.07 -5.69 -5.63
N GLN A 75 31.97 -5.89 -4.92
CA GLN A 75 31.33 -4.83 -4.13
C GLN A 75 31.90 -4.84 -2.71
N HIS A 76 32.39 -3.70 -2.27
CA HIS A 76 32.79 -3.50 -0.88
C HIS A 76 31.65 -2.76 -0.15
N VAL A 77 30.95 -3.47 0.71
CA VAL A 77 29.82 -2.92 1.48
C VAL A 77 30.20 -2.88 2.96
N PHE A 78 30.13 -1.70 3.54
CA PHE A 78 30.33 -1.50 4.98
C PHE A 78 28.98 -1.33 5.64
N ILE A 79 28.62 -2.27 6.51
CA ILE A 79 27.36 -2.29 7.25
C ILE A 79 27.65 -2.18 8.74
N ALA A 80 27.01 -1.25 9.42
CA ALA A 80 27.03 -1.14 10.86
C ALA A 80 25.63 -1.34 11.42
N GLY A 81 25.39 -2.49 12.06
CA GLY A 81 24.12 -2.89 12.67
C GLY A 81 23.27 -3.82 11.79
N GLU A 82 22.58 -4.74 12.45
CA GLU A 82 21.80 -5.83 11.83
C GLU A 82 20.61 -5.33 11.00
N TRP A 83 20.05 -4.19 11.40
CA TRP A 83 18.87 -3.58 10.73
C TRP A 83 19.22 -2.69 9.53
N LYS A 84 20.47 -2.67 9.09
CA LYS A 84 20.91 -1.92 7.90
C LYS A 84 20.79 -2.75 6.62
N THR A 85 19.56 -3.06 6.24
CA THR A 85 19.25 -3.96 5.11
C THR A 85 19.36 -3.28 3.73
N GLY A 86 19.62 -1.97 3.68
CA GLY A 86 19.75 -1.21 2.43
C GLY A 86 20.62 -1.86 1.37
N PRO A 87 21.86 -2.27 1.67
CA PRO A 87 22.79 -2.86 0.70
C PRO A 87 22.58 -4.35 0.39
N GLU A 88 21.59 -5.01 0.96
CA GLU A 88 21.35 -6.46 0.76
C GLU A 88 21.16 -6.85 -0.70
N ASN A 89 20.63 -5.95 -1.51
CA ASN A 89 20.46 -6.19 -2.95
C ASN A 89 21.80 -6.48 -3.67
N PHE A 90 22.92 -6.05 -3.10
CA PHE A 90 24.27 -6.32 -3.63
C PHE A 90 24.95 -7.51 -2.97
N THR A 91 24.56 -7.88 -1.74
CA THR A 91 25.27 -8.86 -0.91
C THR A 91 24.52 -10.18 -0.72
N ARG A 92 23.24 -10.22 -1.11
CA ARG A 92 22.36 -11.39 -0.98
C ARG A 92 21.63 -11.68 -2.28
N ASN A 93 20.99 -12.84 -2.35
CA ASN A 93 20.10 -13.22 -3.46
C ASN A 93 18.62 -13.21 -3.06
N THR A 94 18.35 -13.06 -1.78
CA THR A 94 17.00 -13.05 -1.22
C THR A 94 16.91 -12.06 -0.06
N MET A 95 15.69 -11.65 0.26
CA MET A 95 15.38 -10.79 1.40
C MET A 95 15.75 -11.47 2.72
N SER A 96 16.37 -10.74 3.63
CA SER A 96 16.63 -11.21 5.00
C SER A 96 15.34 -11.20 5.85
N GLU A 97 15.35 -11.88 6.99
CA GLU A 97 14.25 -11.83 7.94
C GLU A 97 14.15 -10.44 8.58
N GLU A 98 15.26 -9.75 8.79
CA GLU A 98 15.33 -8.37 9.27
C GLU A 98 14.63 -7.41 8.30
N ASP A 99 14.90 -7.54 6.99
CA ASP A 99 14.25 -6.70 5.97
C ASP A 99 12.75 -7.00 5.83
N LYS A 100 12.36 -8.27 5.94
CA LYS A 100 10.93 -8.66 5.99
C LYS A 100 10.24 -8.08 7.22
N THR A 101 10.87 -8.17 8.38
CA THR A 101 10.34 -7.64 9.63
C THR A 101 10.13 -6.13 9.53
N GLN A 102 11.16 -5.38 9.12
CA GLN A 102 11.06 -3.93 8.91
C GLN A 102 9.94 -3.55 7.94
N TRP A 103 9.81 -4.29 6.85
CA TRP A 103 8.75 -4.04 5.89
C TRP A 103 7.37 -4.27 6.50
N ASN A 104 7.19 -5.36 7.21
CA ASN A 104 5.91 -5.70 7.84
C ASN A 104 5.55 -4.73 8.97
N GLU A 105 6.51 -4.32 9.79
CA GLU A 105 6.30 -3.32 10.84
C GLU A 105 5.91 -1.95 10.30
N PHE A 106 6.34 -1.60 9.09
CA PHE A 106 5.93 -0.39 8.40
C PHE A 106 4.59 -0.56 7.68
N ALA A 107 4.47 -1.61 6.86
CA ALA A 107 3.35 -1.74 5.92
C ALA A 107 2.04 -2.15 6.61
N SER A 108 2.10 -3.09 7.56
CA SER A 108 0.89 -3.66 8.18
C SER A 108 0.11 -2.65 9.00
N PRO A 109 0.71 -1.84 9.90
CA PRO A 109 -0.04 -0.82 10.63
C PRO A 109 -0.61 0.27 9.73
N LEU A 110 0.14 0.65 8.70
CA LEU A 110 -0.33 1.65 7.73
C LEU A 110 -1.52 1.13 6.94
N TRP A 111 -1.43 -0.11 6.43
CA TRP A 111 -2.52 -0.74 5.70
C TRP A 111 -3.76 -0.91 6.58
N LYS A 112 -3.58 -1.42 7.80
CA LYS A 112 -4.69 -1.52 8.75
C LYS A 112 -5.37 -0.18 9.00
N LYS A 113 -4.61 0.89 9.22
CA LYS A 113 -5.17 2.22 9.40
C LYS A 113 -5.95 2.71 8.17
N MET A 114 -5.47 2.39 6.96
CA MET A 114 -6.17 2.73 5.71
C MET A 114 -7.48 1.96 5.58
N THR A 115 -7.45 0.64 5.79
CA THR A 115 -8.66 -0.20 5.69
C THR A 115 -9.71 0.18 6.73
N ASP A 116 -9.31 0.35 7.99
CA ASP A 116 -10.23 0.79 9.07
C ASP A 116 -10.91 2.12 8.69
N PHE A 117 -10.17 3.06 8.10
CA PHE A 117 -10.71 4.36 7.70
C PHE A 117 -11.65 4.26 6.49
N MET A 118 -11.31 3.44 5.49
CA MET A 118 -12.14 3.18 4.32
C MET A 118 -13.44 2.47 4.73
N GLU A 119 -13.35 1.44 5.56
CA GLU A 119 -14.49 0.65 6.06
C GLU A 119 -15.44 1.52 6.87
N SER A 120 -14.90 2.32 7.77
CA SER A 120 -15.69 3.30 8.53
C SER A 120 -16.43 4.29 7.62
N GLY A 121 -15.78 4.80 6.58
CA GLY A 121 -16.39 5.75 5.64
C GLY A 121 -17.52 5.15 4.79
N ARG A 122 -17.51 3.82 4.61
CA ARG A 122 -18.47 3.06 3.79
C ARG A 122 -19.46 2.22 4.62
N ASN A 123 -19.36 2.25 5.93
CA ASN A 123 -20.15 1.41 6.86
C ASN A 123 -20.02 -0.08 6.53
N LEU A 124 -18.79 -0.53 6.26
CA LEU A 124 -18.44 -1.93 6.03
C LEU A 124 -17.99 -2.55 7.35
N ASP A 125 -18.16 -3.86 7.46
CA ASP A 125 -17.61 -4.63 8.57
C ASP A 125 -16.07 -4.63 8.54
N THR A 126 -15.47 -4.62 9.73
CA THR A 126 -14.01 -4.65 9.88
C THR A 126 -13.41 -5.89 9.19
N GLY A 127 -12.40 -5.68 8.37
CA GLY A 127 -11.71 -6.72 7.61
C GLY A 127 -12.30 -6.99 6.22
N THR A 128 -13.40 -6.34 5.83
CA THR A 128 -14.01 -6.52 4.51
C THR A 128 -13.04 -6.21 3.38
N ILE A 129 -12.32 -5.09 3.47
CA ILE A 129 -11.36 -4.66 2.43
C ILE A 129 -10.13 -5.57 2.41
N GLN A 130 -9.67 -6.03 3.59
CA GLN A 130 -8.58 -6.99 3.69
C GLN A 130 -8.95 -8.32 3.00
N ASN A 131 -10.10 -8.88 3.35
CA ASN A 131 -10.60 -10.12 2.77
C ASN A 131 -10.77 -10.03 1.24
N TYR A 132 -11.22 -8.88 0.75
CA TYR A 132 -11.32 -8.63 -0.68
C TYR A 132 -9.94 -8.65 -1.36
N GLY A 133 -8.95 -8.00 -0.76
CA GLY A 133 -7.57 -8.02 -1.25
C GLY A 133 -6.98 -9.43 -1.27
N ASP A 134 -7.15 -10.18 -0.19
CA ASP A 134 -6.63 -11.53 -0.05
C ASP A 134 -7.26 -12.49 -1.08
N SER A 135 -8.58 -12.44 -1.28
CA SER A 135 -9.27 -13.27 -2.27
C SER A 135 -8.86 -12.95 -3.71
N PHE A 136 -8.48 -11.71 -4.02
CA PHE A 136 -7.96 -11.35 -5.34
C PHE A 136 -6.60 -12.01 -5.61
N TRP A 137 -5.72 -12.08 -4.61
CA TRP A 137 -4.41 -12.72 -4.76
C TRP A 137 -4.50 -14.24 -4.83
N GLU A 138 -5.45 -14.87 -4.15
CA GLU A 138 -5.72 -16.32 -4.26
C GLU A 138 -6.16 -16.73 -5.67
N LEU A 139 -6.88 -15.87 -6.39
CA LEU A 139 -7.30 -16.10 -7.76
C LEU A 139 -6.19 -15.86 -8.81
N ALA A 140 -5.12 -15.19 -8.42
CA ALA A 140 -4.02 -14.82 -9.31
C ALA A 140 -2.85 -15.82 -9.30
N LEU A 141 -2.89 -16.84 -8.43
CA LEU A 141 -1.91 -17.93 -8.32
C LEU A 141 -2.40 -19.20 -9.03
#